data_24afe5471a4c5637d456b21d3ad0bf7d
#
_entry.id   24afe5471a4c5637d456b21d3ad0bf7d
#
_cell.length_a   1.000
_cell.length_b   1.000
_cell.length_c   1.000
_cell.angle_alpha   90.00
_cell.angle_beta   90.00
_cell.angle_gamma   90.00
#
_symmetry.space_group_name_H-M   'P 1'
#
loop_
_entity.id
_entity.type
_entity.pdbx_description
1 polymer ?
#
loop_
_entity_poly.entity_id
_entity_poly.type
_entity_poly.pdbx_seq_one_letter_code
_entity_poly.pdbx_strand_id
1 'polypeptide(L)'
;LVLVSAMAMGSTGAFAADATKNADGKYDPEITITIGKQLDENTGRYGDGEDINKNPMTELTRESLGINMETTLLGGDASNYETKLRLALTSSDDLPDVFPVYSAQLAADMIESGMVKDITDDITNLMPDRLKEIYDQYPNTYSTVTKDGKIYGMAVSPHLTEGEVMIIRQDWLDNLGLEAPTTIDEFEEVIRAFTEDDPDGNGEKDTYGFTYEGDTIYNNGWCADPVTIFSVYTGKNLP
;
A
#
# COMPACT_ATOMS: atom_id res chain seq x y z
N LEU A 1 5.33 0.00 -0.30
CA LEU A 1 4.93 1.31 -0.79
C LEU A 1 5.63 2.39 0.02
N VAL A 2 6.44 3.22 -0.62
CA VAL A 2 7.16 4.32 0.04
C VAL A 2 6.53 5.63 -0.41
N LEU A 3 6.12 6.47 0.54
CA LEU A 3 5.67 7.81 0.26
C LEU A 3 6.87 8.75 0.31
N VAL A 4 7.19 9.40 -0.79
CA VAL A 4 8.30 10.35 -0.88
C VAL A 4 7.72 11.75 -0.98
N SER A 5 8.18 12.65 -0.13
CA SER A 5 7.81 14.07 -0.18
C SER A 5 8.85 14.81 -0.99
N ALA A 6 8.46 15.35 -2.14
CA ALA A 6 9.31 16.24 -2.94
C ALA A 6 8.96 17.69 -2.63
N MET A 7 9.96 18.52 -2.37
CA MET A 7 9.85 19.96 -2.59
C MET A 7 10.72 20.29 -3.78
N ALA A 8 10.11 20.59 -4.92
CA ALA A 8 10.82 21.17 -6.04
C ALA A 8 11.37 22.55 -5.64
N MET A 9 12.70 22.69 -5.68
CA MET A 9 13.29 24.03 -5.66
C MET A 9 12.96 24.69 -6.99
N GLY A 10 11.88 25.46 -7.05
CA GLY A 10 11.61 26.29 -8.22
C GLY A 10 10.17 26.40 -8.69
N SER A 11 9.25 25.54 -8.30
CA SER A 11 7.85 25.85 -8.56
C SER A 11 7.32 26.76 -7.47
N THR A 12 6.81 27.90 -7.84
CA THR A 12 5.92 28.71 -7.02
C THR A 12 4.57 28.00 -6.90
N GLY A 13 4.58 26.77 -6.38
CA GLY A 13 3.41 26.22 -5.74
C GLY A 13 3.11 27.21 -4.64
N ALA A 14 1.99 27.89 -4.75
CA ALA A 14 1.55 28.88 -3.79
C ALA A 14 1.23 28.14 -2.48
N PHE A 15 2.27 27.79 -1.73
CA PHE A 15 2.09 27.77 -0.29
C PHE A 15 1.64 29.18 0.03
N ALA A 16 0.39 29.35 0.44
CA ALA A 16 -0.03 30.59 1.00
C ALA A 16 0.95 30.85 2.14
N ALA A 17 1.92 31.73 1.91
CA ALA A 17 3.01 32.02 2.83
C ALA A 17 2.51 32.45 4.22
N ASP A 18 1.20 32.64 4.36
CA ASP A 18 0.50 33.10 5.54
C ASP A 18 -0.56 32.09 6.07
N ALA A 19 -0.66 30.86 5.49
CA ALA A 19 -1.62 29.89 5.98
C ALA A 19 -1.18 29.34 7.35
N THR A 20 -2.00 29.55 8.34
CA THR A 20 -1.77 29.06 9.71
C THR A 20 -2.89 28.12 10.13
N LYS A 21 -2.59 27.22 11.07
CA LYS A 21 -3.64 26.38 11.66
C LYS A 21 -4.43 27.22 12.68
N ASN A 22 -5.75 27.18 12.56
CA ASN A 22 -6.66 27.74 13.54
C ASN A 22 -6.70 26.88 14.82
N ALA A 23 -7.54 27.24 15.79
CA ALA A 23 -7.68 26.55 17.07
C ALA A 23 -8.12 25.07 16.93
N ASP A 24 -8.81 24.74 15.83
CA ASP A 24 -9.28 23.37 15.53
C ASP A 24 -8.24 22.55 14.74
N GLY A 25 -7.06 23.15 14.46
CA GLY A 25 -6.00 22.51 13.69
C GLY A 25 -6.21 22.54 12.17
N LYS A 26 -7.22 23.27 11.69
CA LYS A 26 -7.54 23.46 10.27
C LYS A 26 -6.74 24.64 9.70
N TYR A 27 -6.20 24.49 8.50
CA TYR A 27 -5.54 25.61 7.79
C TYR A 27 -6.55 26.67 7.36
N ASP A 28 -6.22 27.93 7.65
CA ASP A 28 -6.98 29.12 7.26
C ASP A 28 -5.99 30.25 6.89
N PRO A 29 -5.98 30.71 5.63
CA PRO A 29 -6.74 30.19 4.50
C PRO A 29 -6.42 28.73 4.15
N GLU A 30 -7.32 28.08 3.40
CA GLU A 30 -7.10 26.73 2.89
C GLU A 30 -5.82 26.65 2.05
N ILE A 31 -5.09 25.52 2.14
CA ILE A 31 -3.91 25.23 1.32
C ILE A 31 -4.21 24.17 0.27
N THR A 32 -3.47 24.16 -0.82
CA THR A 32 -3.51 23.07 -1.80
C THR A 32 -2.24 22.24 -1.69
N ILE A 33 -2.40 20.91 -1.69
CA ILE A 33 -1.31 19.93 -1.78
C ILE A 33 -1.53 19.12 -3.04
N THR A 34 -0.52 19.10 -3.91
CA THR A 34 -0.53 18.29 -5.12
C THR A 34 -0.06 16.87 -4.81
N ILE A 35 -0.75 15.87 -5.38
CA ILE A 35 -0.48 14.47 -5.09
C ILE A 35 -0.35 13.63 -6.35
N GLY A 36 0.53 12.62 -6.29
CA GLY A 36 0.61 11.55 -7.26
C GLY A 36 -0.23 10.35 -6.83
N LYS A 37 -0.92 9.70 -7.76
CA LYS A 37 -1.69 8.46 -7.49
C LYS A 37 -1.49 7.43 -8.59
N GLN A 38 -1.39 6.17 -8.17
CA GLN A 38 -1.59 5.03 -9.05
C GLN A 38 -3.05 4.61 -8.95
N LEU A 39 -3.83 4.95 -9.96
CA LEU A 39 -5.25 4.61 -10.02
C LEU A 39 -5.72 4.68 -11.48
N ASP A 40 -6.50 3.69 -11.91
CA ASP A 40 -7.21 3.75 -13.17
C ASP A 40 -8.48 4.59 -13.00
N GLU A 41 -8.56 5.70 -13.72
CA GLU A 41 -9.72 6.61 -13.73
C GLU A 41 -11.01 5.93 -14.18
N ASN A 42 -10.91 4.86 -14.99
CA ASN A 42 -12.05 4.19 -15.59
C ASN A 42 -12.68 3.11 -14.70
N THR A 43 -12.26 2.99 -13.45
CA THR A 43 -12.72 1.91 -12.55
C THR A 43 -14.15 2.05 -12.02
N GLY A 44 -14.90 3.10 -12.41
CA GLY A 44 -16.29 3.30 -11.97
C GLY A 44 -16.49 3.49 -10.48
N ARG A 45 -15.46 3.99 -9.79
CA ARG A 45 -15.43 4.13 -8.32
C ARG A 45 -16.06 5.42 -7.82
N TYR A 46 -16.40 6.32 -8.72
CA TYR A 46 -16.93 7.63 -8.37
C TYR A 46 -18.43 7.70 -8.67
N GLY A 47 -19.15 8.40 -7.83
CA GLY A 47 -20.57 8.71 -8.05
C GLY A 47 -20.78 9.77 -9.14
N ASP A 48 -22.05 10.04 -9.44
CA ASP A 48 -22.42 11.04 -10.45
C ASP A 48 -21.90 12.44 -10.05
N GLY A 49 -21.06 13.03 -10.90
CA GLY A 49 -20.46 14.35 -10.67
C GLY A 49 -19.28 14.35 -9.73
N GLU A 50 -18.79 13.19 -9.37
CA GLU A 50 -17.54 12.99 -8.63
C GLU A 50 -16.38 12.65 -9.56
N ASP A 51 -15.17 12.91 -9.12
CA ASP A 51 -13.93 12.55 -9.78
C ASP A 51 -12.80 12.32 -8.74
N ILE A 52 -11.57 12.14 -9.22
CA ILE A 52 -10.41 11.90 -8.36
C ILE A 52 -10.11 13.05 -7.39
N ASN A 53 -10.46 14.27 -7.75
CA ASN A 53 -10.22 15.50 -6.98
C ASN A 53 -11.46 15.99 -6.23
N LYS A 54 -12.64 15.45 -6.61
CA LYS A 54 -13.92 15.81 -6.01
C LYS A 54 -14.71 14.56 -5.63
N ASN A 55 -14.57 14.13 -4.40
CA ASN A 55 -15.25 12.95 -3.85
C ASN A 55 -15.35 13.11 -2.32
N PRO A 56 -16.12 12.27 -1.63
CA PRO A 56 -16.32 12.39 -0.18
C PRO A 56 -15.03 12.43 0.63
N MET A 57 -13.95 11.76 0.20
CA MET A 57 -12.68 11.76 0.93
C MET A 57 -11.93 13.08 0.78
N THR A 58 -11.87 13.63 -0.44
CA THR A 58 -11.23 14.94 -0.67
C THR A 58 -12.02 16.07 -0.02
N GLU A 59 -13.34 16.01 -0.05
CA GLU A 59 -14.21 16.95 0.65
C GLU A 59 -14.01 16.89 2.17
N LEU A 60 -14.01 15.68 2.75
CA LEU A 60 -13.76 15.50 4.18
C LEU A 60 -12.40 16.08 4.60
N THR A 61 -11.36 15.85 3.79
CA THR A 61 -10.01 16.39 4.06
C THR A 61 -10.02 17.92 4.03
N ARG A 62 -10.69 18.49 3.05
CA ARG A 62 -10.82 19.94 2.92
C ARG A 62 -11.61 20.54 4.08
N GLU A 63 -12.74 19.95 4.43
CA GLU A 63 -13.59 20.44 5.53
C GLU A 63 -12.91 20.32 6.90
N SER A 64 -12.23 19.19 7.14
CA SER A 64 -11.63 18.90 8.44
C SER A 64 -10.28 19.59 8.65
N LEU A 65 -9.47 19.68 7.60
CA LEU A 65 -8.07 20.11 7.70
C LEU A 65 -7.78 21.42 6.98
N GLY A 66 -8.68 21.92 6.12
CA GLY A 66 -8.42 23.06 5.25
C GLY A 66 -7.37 22.74 4.18
N ILE A 67 -7.32 21.49 3.75
CA ILE A 67 -6.38 21.02 2.74
C ILE A 67 -7.16 20.57 1.51
N ASN A 68 -6.95 21.27 0.40
CA ASN A 68 -7.40 20.86 -0.91
C ASN A 68 -6.37 19.91 -1.52
N MET A 69 -6.75 18.66 -1.79
CA MET A 69 -5.88 17.68 -2.45
C MET A 69 -6.12 17.68 -3.95
N GLU A 70 -5.09 17.99 -4.73
CA GLU A 70 -5.15 18.03 -6.18
C GLU A 70 -4.25 16.94 -6.77
N THR A 71 -4.82 15.98 -7.50
CA THR A 71 -4.07 14.94 -8.18
C THR A 71 -3.52 15.47 -9.49
N THR A 72 -2.21 15.66 -9.57
CA THR A 72 -1.52 16.19 -10.74
C THR A 72 -0.73 15.14 -11.51
N LEU A 73 -0.44 14.00 -10.89
CA LEU A 73 0.21 12.87 -11.55
C LEU A 73 -0.59 11.60 -11.31
N LEU A 74 -1.11 11.02 -12.39
CA LEU A 74 -1.94 9.82 -12.34
C LEU A 74 -1.45 8.76 -13.32
N GLY A 75 -1.34 7.51 -12.88
CA GLY A 75 -1.02 6.35 -13.70
C GLY A 75 -1.95 5.19 -13.41
N GLY A 76 -2.47 4.52 -14.45
CA GLY A 76 -3.46 3.45 -14.32
C GLY A 76 -2.93 2.19 -13.64
N ASP A 77 -1.69 1.83 -13.93
CA ASP A 77 -0.97 0.71 -13.31
C ASP A 77 0.41 1.16 -12.80
N ALA A 78 1.08 0.29 -12.07
CA ALA A 78 2.38 0.60 -11.46
C ALA A 78 3.45 0.96 -12.49
N SER A 79 3.48 0.28 -13.64
CA SER A 79 4.47 0.52 -14.71
C SER A 79 4.21 1.86 -15.42
N ASN A 80 2.94 2.13 -15.73
CA ASN A 80 2.53 3.39 -16.33
C ASN A 80 2.79 4.57 -15.38
N TYR A 81 2.44 4.40 -14.10
CA TYR A 81 2.69 5.39 -13.07
C TYR A 81 4.20 5.67 -12.92
N GLU A 82 5.03 4.64 -12.79
CA GLU A 82 6.48 4.81 -12.68
C GLU A 82 7.08 5.49 -13.90
N THR A 83 6.60 5.16 -15.10
CA THR A 83 7.05 5.82 -16.35
C THR A 83 6.72 7.31 -16.32
N LYS A 84 5.50 7.68 -15.94
CA LYS A 84 5.10 9.09 -15.81
C LYS A 84 5.90 9.81 -14.75
N LEU A 85 6.16 9.16 -13.60
CA LEU A 85 6.97 9.73 -12.54
C LEU A 85 8.42 9.98 -13.02
N ARG A 86 9.04 9.04 -13.73
CA ARG A 86 10.38 9.22 -14.32
C ARG A 86 10.42 10.37 -15.34
N LEU A 87 9.37 10.55 -16.12
CA LEU A 87 9.27 11.67 -17.06
C LEU A 87 9.14 13.01 -16.30
N ALA A 88 8.30 13.08 -15.28
CA ALA A 88 8.15 14.27 -14.46
C ALA A 88 9.47 14.68 -13.75
N LEU A 89 10.28 13.69 -13.34
CA LEU A 89 11.62 13.93 -12.79
C LEU A 89 12.56 14.62 -13.76
N THR A 90 12.39 14.45 -15.05
CA THR A 90 13.27 15.08 -16.07
C THR A 90 12.83 16.49 -16.44
N SER A 91 11.56 16.83 -16.24
CA SER A 91 11.00 18.14 -16.58
C SER A 91 11.04 19.15 -15.43
N SER A 92 11.33 18.70 -14.20
CA SER A 92 11.48 19.48 -12.95
C SER A 92 10.30 20.39 -12.54
N ASP A 93 9.34 20.62 -13.41
CA ASP A 93 8.25 21.57 -13.18
C ASP A 93 6.93 20.92 -12.73
N ASP A 94 6.81 19.57 -12.84
CA ASP A 94 5.54 18.87 -12.71
C ASP A 94 5.52 17.80 -11.59
N LEU A 95 6.49 17.83 -10.68
CA LEU A 95 6.45 16.87 -9.56
C LEU A 95 5.39 17.28 -8.54
N PRO A 96 4.51 16.34 -8.12
CA PRO A 96 3.59 16.59 -7.02
C PRO A 96 4.35 16.82 -5.70
N ASP A 97 3.72 17.53 -4.77
CA ASP A 97 4.26 17.72 -3.41
C ASP A 97 4.43 16.39 -2.68
N VAL A 98 3.50 15.44 -2.90
CA VAL A 98 3.52 14.11 -2.28
C VAL A 98 3.15 13.05 -3.31
N PHE A 99 3.95 11.99 -3.39
CA PHE A 99 3.69 10.91 -4.32
C PHE A 99 4.25 9.57 -3.83
N PRO A 100 3.60 8.44 -4.15
CA PRO A 100 4.13 7.11 -3.85
C PRO A 100 5.26 6.74 -4.82
N VAL A 101 6.22 5.97 -4.31
CA VAL A 101 7.27 5.33 -5.11
C VAL A 101 7.26 3.84 -4.80
N TYR A 102 7.09 3.01 -5.83
CA TYR A 102 6.99 1.55 -5.69
C TYR A 102 8.32 0.84 -5.90
N SER A 103 9.28 1.48 -6.56
CA SER A 103 10.60 0.94 -6.87
C SER A 103 11.64 1.48 -5.87
N ALA A 104 12.30 0.59 -5.13
CA ALA A 104 13.39 0.97 -4.22
C ALA A 104 14.56 1.62 -4.98
N GLN A 105 14.85 1.17 -6.21
CA GLN A 105 15.89 1.77 -7.04
C GLN A 105 15.52 3.21 -7.43
N LEU A 106 14.27 3.44 -7.85
CA LEU A 106 13.83 4.79 -8.17
C LEU A 106 13.88 5.73 -6.96
N ALA A 107 13.47 5.23 -5.77
CA ALA A 107 13.58 6.00 -4.53
C ALA A 107 15.06 6.40 -4.23
N ALA A 108 15.99 5.45 -4.39
CA ALA A 108 17.41 5.73 -4.22
C ALA A 108 17.94 6.76 -5.21
N ASP A 109 17.60 6.64 -6.49
CA ASP A 109 18.00 7.57 -7.56
C ASP A 109 17.48 9.00 -7.27
N MET A 110 16.23 9.12 -6.76
CA MET A 110 15.64 10.40 -6.39
C MET A 110 16.34 11.05 -5.18
N ILE A 111 16.68 10.25 -4.18
CA ILE A 111 17.43 10.71 -3.01
C ILE A 111 18.82 11.18 -3.44
N GLU A 112 19.50 10.42 -4.31
CA GLU A 112 20.82 10.77 -4.82
C GLU A 112 20.84 12.04 -5.64
N SER A 113 19.81 12.25 -6.43
CA SER A 113 19.68 13.47 -7.25
C SER A 113 19.31 14.73 -6.46
N GLY A 114 18.93 14.58 -5.17
CA GLY A 114 18.48 15.68 -4.33
C GLY A 114 17.09 16.20 -4.67
N MET A 115 16.29 15.42 -5.40
CA MET A 115 14.93 15.80 -5.81
C MET A 115 13.89 15.66 -4.70
N VAL A 116 14.22 14.96 -3.63
CA VAL A 116 13.32 14.71 -2.50
C VAL A 116 13.82 15.39 -1.24
N LYS A 117 12.88 15.89 -0.46
CA LYS A 117 13.15 16.62 0.77
C LYS A 117 13.65 15.67 1.88
N ASP A 118 14.67 16.09 2.64
CA ASP A 118 14.99 15.54 3.95
C ASP A 118 13.84 15.85 4.92
N ILE A 119 13.17 14.83 5.41
CA ILE A 119 12.03 14.93 6.33
C ILE A 119 12.34 14.43 7.74
N THR A 120 13.61 14.29 8.08
CA THR A 120 14.06 13.78 9.39
C THR A 120 13.48 14.57 10.54
N ASP A 121 13.58 15.90 10.45
CA ASP A 121 13.06 16.80 11.49
C ASP A 121 11.52 16.81 11.51
N ASP A 122 10.88 16.70 10.35
CA ASP A 122 9.42 16.63 10.25
C ASP A 122 8.89 15.36 10.94
N ILE A 123 9.52 14.22 10.71
CA ILE A 123 9.19 12.95 11.39
C ILE A 123 9.38 13.07 12.90
N THR A 124 10.51 13.64 13.31
CA THR A 124 10.85 13.76 14.74
C THR A 124 9.87 14.66 15.49
N ASN A 125 9.48 15.78 14.89
CA ASN A 125 8.76 16.85 15.56
C ASN A 125 7.25 16.89 15.30
N LEU A 126 6.80 16.36 14.14
CA LEU A 126 5.43 16.50 13.68
C LEU A 126 4.66 15.19 13.64
N MET A 127 5.34 14.03 13.69
CA MET A 127 4.65 12.74 13.67
C MET A 127 3.85 12.56 14.96
N PRO A 128 2.54 12.23 14.86
CA PRO A 128 1.72 11.93 16.03
C PRO A 128 2.29 10.76 16.85
N ASP A 129 2.20 10.83 18.17
CA ASP A 129 2.74 9.81 19.07
C ASP A 129 2.27 8.40 18.72
N ARG A 130 0.99 8.25 18.41
CA ARG A 130 0.42 6.95 18.00
C ARG A 130 1.08 6.37 16.74
N LEU A 131 1.38 7.21 15.76
CA LEU A 131 2.04 6.77 14.54
C LEU A 131 3.51 6.44 14.82
N LYS A 132 4.17 7.22 15.64
CA LYS A 132 5.55 6.98 16.08
C LYS A 132 5.68 5.64 16.81
N GLU A 133 4.78 5.34 17.75
CA GLU A 133 4.74 4.04 18.44
C GLU A 133 4.65 2.86 17.46
N ILE A 134 3.89 3.02 16.38
CA ILE A 134 3.75 2.00 15.35
C ILE A 134 5.08 1.83 14.60
N TYR A 135 5.67 2.92 14.12
CA TYR A 135 6.92 2.85 13.36
C TYR A 135 8.11 2.36 14.20
N ASP A 136 8.16 2.70 15.49
CA ASP A 136 9.22 2.26 16.41
C ASP A 136 9.24 0.74 16.63
N GLN A 137 8.11 0.04 16.37
CA GLN A 137 8.05 -1.42 16.41
C GLN A 137 8.75 -2.07 15.21
N TYR A 138 9.03 -1.31 14.14
CA TYR A 138 9.59 -1.79 12.87
C TYR A 138 10.83 -0.98 12.50
N PRO A 139 11.98 -1.26 13.12
CA PRO A 139 13.19 -0.43 12.98
C PRO A 139 13.73 -0.35 11.55
N ASN A 140 13.34 -1.28 10.68
CA ASN A 140 13.76 -1.29 9.28
C ASN A 140 12.83 -0.50 8.34
N THR A 141 11.76 0.10 8.86
CA THR A 141 10.74 0.81 8.07
C THR A 141 11.33 1.91 7.19
N TYR A 142 12.36 2.59 7.67
CA TYR A 142 13.01 3.68 6.94
C TYR A 142 14.26 3.24 6.15
N SER A 143 14.66 1.96 6.19
CA SER A 143 15.95 1.51 5.64
C SER A 143 16.14 1.84 4.15
N THR A 144 15.08 1.73 3.35
CA THR A 144 15.11 2.00 1.90
C THR A 144 15.08 3.47 1.53
N VAL A 145 14.77 4.35 2.48
CA VAL A 145 14.62 5.80 2.28
C VAL A 145 15.53 6.61 3.19
N THR A 146 16.50 5.95 3.81
CA THR A 146 17.52 6.60 4.65
C THR A 146 18.85 6.65 3.91
N LYS A 147 19.45 7.83 3.85
CA LYS A 147 20.81 8.05 3.33
C LYS A 147 21.55 9.02 4.25
N ASP A 148 22.77 8.68 4.61
CA ASP A 148 23.65 9.50 5.48
C ASP A 148 22.99 9.94 6.80
N GLY A 149 22.15 9.05 7.37
CA GLY A 149 21.41 9.31 8.61
C GLY A 149 20.18 10.22 8.46
N LYS A 150 19.80 10.56 7.23
CA LYS A 150 18.65 11.39 6.91
C LYS A 150 17.54 10.57 6.28
N ILE A 151 16.29 10.90 6.60
CA ILE A 151 15.10 10.21 6.12
C ILE A 151 14.42 11.05 5.03
N TYR A 152 14.14 10.43 3.88
CA TYR A 152 13.60 11.10 2.69
C TYR A 152 12.22 10.61 2.30
N GLY A 153 11.62 9.70 3.06
CA GLY A 153 10.29 9.18 2.78
C GLY A 153 9.74 8.36 3.94
N MET A 154 8.49 7.97 3.81
CA MET A 154 7.81 7.12 4.78
C MET A 154 7.27 5.87 4.09
N ALA A 155 7.37 4.71 4.74
CA ALA A 155 6.60 3.55 4.31
C ALA A 155 5.11 3.82 4.55
N VAL A 156 4.26 3.55 3.56
CA VAL A 156 2.81 3.77 3.68
C VAL A 156 2.17 2.79 4.66
N SER A 157 2.75 1.61 4.78
CA SER A 157 2.35 0.61 5.76
C SER A 157 3.62 0.03 6.38
N PRO A 158 3.98 0.43 7.58
CA PRO A 158 4.91 -0.38 8.36
C PRO A 158 4.18 -1.70 8.61
N HIS A 159 4.65 -2.77 8.01
CA HIS A 159 3.98 -4.06 7.95
C HIS A 159 3.66 -4.60 9.32
N LEU A 160 2.46 -4.30 9.76
CA LEU A 160 1.98 -4.71 11.07
C LEU A 160 1.48 -6.13 11.06
N THR A 161 0.92 -6.58 9.95
CA THR A 161 0.27 -7.87 9.83
C THR A 161 -0.04 -8.20 8.37
N GLU A 162 0.85 -7.93 7.45
CA GLU A 162 0.72 -8.50 6.12
C GLU A 162 1.24 -9.92 6.16
N GLY A 163 0.34 -10.84 5.99
CA GLY A 163 0.60 -12.26 5.87
C GLY A 163 -0.63 -12.90 5.27
N GLU A 164 -0.40 -13.95 4.52
CA GLU A 164 -1.48 -14.77 4.03
C GLU A 164 -2.17 -15.43 5.23
N VAL A 165 -3.48 -15.39 5.24
CA VAL A 165 -4.31 -16.13 6.18
C VAL A 165 -5.09 -17.19 5.40
N MET A 166 -5.06 -18.41 5.91
CA MET A 166 -5.86 -19.49 5.37
C MET A 166 -7.25 -19.42 5.99
N ILE A 167 -8.27 -19.37 5.15
CA ILE A 167 -9.67 -19.47 5.58
C ILE A 167 -10.16 -20.86 5.19
N ILE A 168 -10.75 -21.58 6.15
CA ILE A 168 -11.30 -22.91 5.94
C ILE A 168 -12.81 -22.93 6.19
N ARG A 169 -13.53 -23.70 5.42
CA ARG A 169 -14.98 -23.93 5.57
C ARG A 169 -15.25 -24.82 6.78
N GLN A 170 -15.69 -24.20 7.88
CA GLN A 170 -16.01 -24.94 9.10
C GLN A 170 -17.19 -25.90 8.90
N ASP A 171 -18.20 -25.49 8.15
CA ASP A 171 -19.35 -26.33 7.84
C ASP A 171 -18.97 -27.60 7.05
N TRP A 172 -17.96 -27.55 6.19
CA TRP A 172 -17.43 -28.70 5.48
C TRP A 172 -16.65 -29.65 6.41
N LEU A 173 -15.88 -29.09 7.33
CA LEU A 173 -15.22 -29.87 8.38
C LEU A 173 -16.26 -30.61 9.22
N ASP A 174 -17.29 -29.91 9.67
CA ASP A 174 -18.37 -30.49 10.49
C ASP A 174 -19.12 -31.59 9.75
N ASN A 175 -19.43 -31.41 8.47
CA ASN A 175 -20.12 -32.39 7.65
C ASN A 175 -19.31 -33.66 7.45
N LEU A 176 -17.99 -33.55 7.34
CA LEU A 176 -17.08 -34.70 7.17
C LEU A 176 -16.55 -35.23 8.50
N GLY A 177 -16.87 -34.60 9.64
CA GLY A 177 -16.38 -34.96 10.95
C GLY A 177 -14.87 -34.78 11.14
N LEU A 178 -14.31 -33.79 10.47
CA LEU A 178 -12.89 -33.41 10.52
C LEU A 178 -12.67 -32.22 11.45
N GLU A 179 -11.47 -32.14 12.00
CA GLU A 179 -11.00 -30.95 12.76
C GLU A 179 -10.20 -30.02 11.86
N ALA A 180 -10.09 -28.76 12.26
CA ALA A 180 -9.23 -27.80 11.58
C ALA A 180 -7.76 -28.26 11.64
N PRO A 181 -7.04 -28.32 10.50
CA PRO A 181 -5.69 -28.85 10.46
C PRO A 181 -4.69 -27.97 11.22
N THR A 182 -3.81 -28.58 11.99
CA THR A 182 -2.73 -27.94 12.74
C THR A 182 -1.35 -28.31 12.22
N THR A 183 -1.29 -29.34 11.38
CA THR A 183 -0.07 -29.83 10.72
C THR A 183 -0.27 -29.89 9.21
N ILE A 184 0.83 -29.99 8.48
CA ILE A 184 0.78 -30.11 7.02
C ILE A 184 0.15 -31.42 6.56
N ASP A 185 0.37 -32.50 7.30
CA ASP A 185 -0.20 -33.80 6.98
C ASP A 185 -1.73 -33.79 7.19
N GLU A 186 -2.21 -33.20 8.28
CA GLU A 186 -3.65 -32.98 8.51
C GLU A 186 -4.25 -32.04 7.44
N PHE A 187 -3.51 -31.03 7.00
CA PHE A 187 -3.94 -30.15 5.92
C PHE A 187 -4.10 -30.93 4.60
N GLU A 188 -3.15 -31.79 4.25
CA GLU A 188 -3.28 -32.67 3.08
C GLU A 188 -4.52 -33.58 3.17
N GLU A 189 -4.78 -34.15 4.33
CA GLU A 189 -5.97 -34.98 4.56
C GLU A 189 -7.26 -34.19 4.36
N VAL A 190 -7.35 -32.99 4.93
CA VAL A 190 -8.54 -32.14 4.81
C VAL A 190 -8.78 -31.70 3.38
N ILE A 191 -7.76 -31.23 2.65
CA ILE A 191 -7.95 -30.80 1.23
C ILE A 191 -8.31 -31.96 0.32
N ARG A 192 -7.84 -33.17 0.62
CA ARG A 192 -8.23 -34.39 -0.10
C ARG A 192 -9.69 -34.70 0.15
N ALA A 193 -10.12 -34.75 1.41
CA ALA A 193 -11.48 -35.02 1.81
C ALA A 193 -12.46 -33.98 1.23
N PHE A 194 -12.09 -32.69 1.25
CA PHE A 194 -12.89 -31.63 0.63
C PHE A 194 -13.04 -31.79 -0.89
N THR A 195 -12.10 -32.45 -1.55
CA THR A 195 -12.16 -32.69 -2.99
C THR A 195 -12.92 -33.97 -3.34
N GLU A 196 -12.84 -35.01 -2.49
CA GLU A 196 -13.27 -36.36 -2.86
C GLU A 196 -14.57 -36.82 -2.16
N ASP A 197 -14.90 -36.27 -0.98
CA ASP A 197 -15.90 -36.80 -0.08
C ASP A 197 -17.19 -35.94 0.03
N ASP A 198 -17.49 -35.12 -1.00
CA ASP A 198 -18.75 -34.35 -1.10
C ASP A 198 -19.06 -33.57 0.19
N PRO A 199 -18.23 -32.59 0.57
CA PRO A 199 -18.36 -31.91 1.86
C PRO A 199 -19.61 -31.02 1.96
N ASP A 200 -20.23 -30.64 0.86
CA ASP A 200 -21.47 -29.86 0.84
C ASP A 200 -22.74 -30.72 0.73
N GLY A 201 -22.56 -32.03 0.53
CA GLY A 201 -23.66 -33.04 0.55
C GLY A 201 -24.59 -32.93 -0.63
N ASN A 202 -24.16 -32.36 -1.76
CA ASN A 202 -25.02 -32.17 -2.94
C ASN A 202 -25.06 -33.42 -3.87
N GLY A 203 -24.18 -34.38 -3.67
CA GLY A 203 -24.06 -35.61 -4.44
C GLY A 203 -23.27 -35.50 -5.73
N GLU A 204 -22.65 -34.35 -5.97
CA GLU A 204 -21.83 -34.05 -7.14
C GLU A 204 -20.34 -33.90 -6.77
N LYS A 205 -19.42 -34.09 -7.73
CA LYS A 205 -18.00 -33.88 -7.52
C LYS A 205 -17.60 -32.53 -8.09
N ASP A 206 -17.98 -31.48 -7.39
CA ASP A 206 -17.79 -30.08 -7.81
C ASP A 206 -17.07 -29.23 -6.75
N THR A 207 -16.60 -29.83 -5.67
CA THR A 207 -15.85 -29.19 -4.60
C THR A 207 -14.34 -29.37 -4.75
N TYR A 208 -13.58 -28.37 -4.27
CA TYR A 208 -12.12 -28.35 -4.32
C TYR A 208 -11.56 -27.99 -2.95
N GLY A 209 -10.61 -28.80 -2.49
CA GLY A 209 -10.02 -28.64 -1.15
C GLY A 209 -9.10 -27.43 -1.02
N PHE A 210 -8.47 -27.00 -2.12
CA PHE A 210 -7.57 -25.86 -2.12
C PHE A 210 -7.50 -25.18 -3.48
N THR A 211 -7.45 -23.86 -3.46
CA THR A 211 -7.29 -23.03 -4.66
C THR A 211 -6.13 -22.07 -4.48
N TYR A 212 -5.33 -21.90 -5.52
CA TYR A 212 -4.24 -20.91 -5.56
C TYR A 212 -4.21 -20.19 -6.90
N GLU A 213 -3.56 -19.03 -6.92
CA GLU A 213 -3.37 -18.27 -8.14
C GLU A 213 -2.28 -18.91 -9.01
N GLY A 214 -2.60 -19.25 -10.25
CA GLY A 214 -1.71 -19.98 -11.16
C GLY A 214 -0.96 -19.16 -12.19
N ASP A 215 -1.25 -17.88 -12.30
CA ASP A 215 -0.68 -17.03 -13.37
C ASP A 215 0.73 -16.53 -13.01
N THR A 216 1.00 -16.28 -11.74
CA THR A 216 2.32 -15.91 -11.24
C THR A 216 2.71 -16.83 -10.10
N ILE A 217 3.15 -18.02 -10.42
CA ILE A 217 3.44 -19.12 -9.46
C ILE A 217 4.53 -18.75 -8.44
N TYR A 218 5.31 -17.71 -8.69
CA TYR A 218 6.44 -17.35 -7.84
C TYR A 218 6.41 -15.88 -7.50
N ASN A 219 6.20 -15.60 -6.22
CA ASN A 219 6.50 -14.31 -5.63
C ASN A 219 5.58 -13.15 -6.03
N ASN A 220 4.26 -13.38 -6.09
CA ASN A 220 3.39 -12.22 -6.22
C ASN A 220 3.00 -11.60 -4.86
N GLY A 221 3.26 -12.30 -3.73
CA GLY A 221 2.97 -11.80 -2.39
C GLY A 221 1.51 -11.40 -2.18
N TRP A 222 0.65 -11.83 -3.10
CA TRP A 222 -0.77 -11.60 -3.09
C TRP A 222 -1.51 -12.83 -2.55
N CYS A 223 -2.77 -12.96 -2.72
CA CYS A 223 -3.53 -14.06 -2.14
C CYS A 223 -3.12 -15.43 -2.72
N ALA A 224 -3.04 -16.45 -1.85
CA ALA A 224 -2.86 -17.87 -2.20
C ALA A 224 -1.56 -18.20 -2.94
N ASP A 225 -0.43 -17.61 -2.53
CA ASP A 225 0.88 -17.97 -3.05
C ASP A 225 1.29 -19.36 -2.52
N PRO A 226 1.50 -20.37 -3.38
CA PRO A 226 1.88 -21.72 -2.96
C PRO A 226 3.30 -21.78 -2.35
N VAL A 227 4.12 -20.74 -2.52
CA VAL A 227 5.48 -20.68 -1.97
C VAL A 227 5.48 -20.80 -0.44
N THR A 228 4.49 -20.23 0.23
CA THR A 228 4.32 -20.36 1.68
C THR A 228 4.18 -21.83 2.09
N ILE A 229 3.37 -22.61 1.37
CA ILE A 229 3.17 -24.06 1.63
C ILE A 229 4.46 -24.82 1.34
N PHE A 230 5.12 -24.55 0.22
CA PHE A 230 6.40 -25.19 -0.11
C PHE A 230 7.49 -24.88 0.90
N SER A 231 7.50 -23.71 1.50
CA SER A 231 8.46 -23.35 2.55
C SER A 231 8.30 -24.21 3.80
N VAL A 232 7.07 -24.57 4.16
CA VAL A 232 6.77 -25.48 5.27
C VAL A 232 7.34 -26.88 5.02
N TYR A 233 7.12 -27.43 3.81
CA TYR A 233 7.64 -28.75 3.45
C TYR A 233 9.17 -28.79 3.39
N THR A 234 9.80 -27.75 2.95
CA THR A 234 11.26 -27.73 2.80
C THR A 234 11.99 -27.29 4.08
N GLY A 235 11.29 -26.71 5.04
CA GLY A 235 11.87 -26.09 6.23
C GLY A 235 12.80 -24.92 5.90
N LYS A 236 12.69 -24.36 4.72
CA LYS A 236 13.49 -23.22 4.25
C LYS A 236 12.59 -22.06 3.90
N ASN A 237 13.00 -20.87 4.29
CA ASN A 237 12.42 -19.67 3.71
C ASN A 237 12.79 -19.65 2.23
N LEU A 238 11.81 -19.77 1.37
CA LEU A 238 11.98 -19.58 -0.06
C LEU A 238 12.01 -18.07 -0.34
N PRO A 239 12.84 -17.62 -1.30
CA PRO A 239 13.00 -16.21 -1.59
C PRO A 239 11.74 -15.58 -2.19
#